data_b53e67247d9893b7ecbe89c60c659261
#
_entry.id   b53e67247d9893b7ecbe89c60c659261
#
_cell.length_a   1.000
_cell.length_b   1.000
_cell.length_c   1.000
_cell.angle_alpha   90.00
_cell.angle_beta   90.00
_cell.angle_gamma   90.00
#
_symmetry.space_group_name_H-M   'P 1'
#
loop_
_entity.id
_entity.type
_entity.pdbx_description
1 polymer ?
#
loop_
_entity_poly.entity_id
_entity_poly.type
_entity_poly.pdbx_seq_one_letter_code
_entity_poly.pdbx_strand_id
1 'polypeptide(L)'
;MRLRDLIAAVVAIALVFVAASLGTTLQAFRRRRQRARDSERALGRTIIAEIPAADELVLFSEDDVRFYYGERSIDKDLIVAARVLINGAPIASYVSKRHPEAPARQATHFEDRPEGIARDRWDVAIETVTGTVLVECGAIRERVSQELARTVYEAVSREIQRLDSAS
;
A
#
# COMPACT_ATOMS: atom_id res chain seq x y z
N MET A 1 38.17 21.76 36.48
CA MET A 1 37.03 21.17 35.77
C MET A 1 36.64 19.90 36.50
N ARG A 2 35.44 19.82 37.06
CA ARG A 2 35.03 18.63 37.83
C ARG A 2 34.64 17.50 36.86
N LEU A 3 34.96 16.26 37.20
CA LEU A 3 34.64 15.09 36.39
C LEU A 3 33.17 15.07 35.91
N ARG A 4 32.27 15.56 36.76
CA ARG A 4 30.84 15.74 36.45
C ARG A 4 30.59 16.69 35.28
N ASP A 5 31.33 17.78 35.17
CA ASP A 5 31.16 18.78 34.12
C ASP A 5 31.61 18.22 32.75
N LEU A 6 32.66 17.40 32.77
CA LEU A 6 33.15 16.72 31.61
C LEU A 6 32.14 15.67 31.09
N ILE A 7 31.58 14.87 31.99
CA ILE A 7 30.55 13.89 31.65
C ILE A 7 29.30 14.59 31.09
N ALA A 8 28.83 15.66 31.71
CA ALA A 8 27.70 16.43 31.25
C ALA A 8 27.93 17.01 29.83
N ALA A 9 29.13 17.54 29.58
CA ALA A 9 29.48 18.05 28.24
C ALA A 9 29.48 16.97 27.18
N VAL A 10 30.02 15.76 27.44
CA VAL A 10 30.06 14.64 26.53
C VAL A 10 28.63 14.17 26.23
N VAL A 11 27.78 14.04 27.23
CA VAL A 11 26.37 13.65 27.05
C VAL A 11 25.62 14.68 26.22
N ALA A 12 25.80 15.98 26.48
CA ALA A 12 25.15 17.03 25.70
C ALA A 12 25.57 17.00 24.24
N ILE A 13 26.86 16.83 23.96
CA ILE A 13 27.35 16.69 22.57
C ILE A 13 26.76 15.45 21.88
N ALA A 14 26.74 14.32 22.59
CA ALA A 14 26.13 13.09 22.03
C ALA A 14 24.64 13.29 21.68
N LEU A 15 23.88 13.94 22.56
CA LEU A 15 22.46 14.24 22.29
C LEU A 15 22.27 15.18 21.10
N VAL A 16 23.12 16.16 20.90
CA VAL A 16 23.10 17.06 19.74
C VAL A 16 23.36 16.29 18.46
N PHE A 17 24.36 15.38 18.47
CA PHE A 17 24.64 14.52 17.30
C PHE A 17 23.47 13.59 16.97
N VAL A 18 22.84 12.97 17.96
CA VAL A 18 21.66 12.12 17.76
C VAL A 18 20.51 12.95 17.19
N ALA A 19 20.23 14.12 17.74
CA ALA A 19 19.16 15.00 17.25
C ALA A 19 19.42 15.47 15.80
N ALA A 20 20.67 15.83 15.48
CA ALA A 20 21.05 16.24 14.13
C ALA A 20 20.90 15.07 13.13
N SER A 21 21.32 13.86 13.51
CA SER A 21 21.21 12.67 12.64
C SER A 21 19.75 12.28 12.40
N LEU A 22 18.88 12.35 13.40
CA LEU A 22 17.45 12.16 13.25
C LEU A 22 16.81 13.20 12.33
N GLY A 23 17.21 14.46 12.46
CA GLY A 23 16.73 15.54 11.60
C GLY A 23 17.08 15.33 10.12
N THR A 24 18.30 14.90 9.83
CA THR A 24 18.76 14.64 8.47
C THR A 24 18.05 13.43 7.82
N THR A 25 17.83 12.37 8.58
CA THR A 25 17.10 11.17 8.09
C THR A 25 15.63 11.48 7.81
N LEU A 26 14.95 12.23 8.67
CA LEU A 26 13.57 12.68 8.46
C LEU A 26 13.44 13.59 7.22
N GLN A 27 14.38 14.51 7.03
CA GLN A 27 14.40 15.37 5.84
C GLN A 27 14.63 14.57 4.56
N ALA A 28 15.55 13.60 4.58
CA ALA A 28 15.82 12.73 3.45
C ALA A 28 14.56 11.91 3.08
N PHE A 29 13.86 11.35 4.09
CA PHE A 29 12.62 10.62 3.89
C PHE A 29 11.52 11.52 3.29
N ARG A 30 11.32 12.72 3.83
CA ARG A 30 10.34 13.69 3.29
C ARG A 30 10.65 14.07 1.84
N ARG A 31 11.91 14.29 1.50
CA ARG A 31 12.34 14.61 0.13
C ARG A 31 12.11 13.45 -0.82
N ARG A 32 12.38 12.19 -0.41
CA ARG A 32 12.10 11.00 -1.21
C ARG A 32 10.60 10.86 -1.48
N ARG A 33 9.78 10.99 -0.44
CA ARG A 33 8.32 10.96 -0.54
C ARG A 33 7.79 12.04 -1.49
N GLN A 34 8.30 13.27 -1.37
CA GLN A 34 7.89 14.37 -2.25
C GLN A 34 8.27 14.09 -3.70
N ARG A 35 9.49 13.63 -3.96
CA ARG A 35 9.93 13.28 -5.32
C ARG A 35 9.09 12.16 -5.94
N ALA A 36 8.76 11.13 -5.19
CA ALA A 36 7.88 10.06 -5.65
C ALA A 36 6.50 10.59 -6.06
N ARG A 37 5.90 11.45 -5.24
CA ARG A 37 4.63 12.12 -5.58
C ARG A 37 4.73 13.00 -6.82
N ASP A 38 5.80 13.79 -6.92
CA ASP A 38 5.99 14.70 -8.05
C ASP A 38 6.24 13.91 -9.35
N SER A 39 6.93 12.77 -9.26
CA SER A 39 7.12 11.84 -10.38
C SER A 39 5.79 11.27 -10.88
N GLU A 40 4.93 10.77 -9.99
CA GLU A 40 3.61 10.25 -10.37
C GLU A 40 2.73 11.34 -11.02
N ARG A 41 2.71 12.54 -10.43
CA ARG A 41 1.98 13.68 -11.00
C ARG A 41 2.51 14.12 -12.35
N ALA A 42 3.82 14.11 -12.54
CA ALA A 42 4.44 14.43 -13.82
C ALA A 42 4.06 13.43 -14.93
N LEU A 43 3.73 12.19 -14.56
CA LEU A 43 3.19 11.16 -15.45
C LEU A 43 1.68 11.28 -15.68
N GLY A 44 1.02 12.31 -15.12
CA GLY A 44 -0.42 12.50 -15.23
C GLY A 44 -1.26 11.59 -14.34
N ARG A 45 -0.61 10.93 -13.34
CA ARG A 45 -1.29 9.99 -12.45
C ARG A 45 -1.83 10.66 -11.20
N THR A 46 -3.01 10.23 -10.76
CA THR A 46 -3.63 10.63 -9.50
C THR A 46 -3.25 9.63 -8.41
N ILE A 47 -2.69 10.13 -7.30
CA ILE A 47 -2.31 9.29 -6.16
C ILE A 47 -3.55 9.03 -5.32
N ILE A 48 -3.89 7.75 -5.13
CA ILE A 48 -5.03 7.28 -4.35
C ILE A 48 -4.60 7.01 -2.91
N ALA A 49 -3.49 6.27 -2.73
CA ALA A 49 -3.00 5.89 -1.42
C ALA A 49 -1.46 5.84 -1.38
N GLU A 50 -0.92 6.08 -0.20
CA GLU A 50 0.50 5.94 0.09
C GLU A 50 0.66 4.82 1.11
N ILE A 51 1.19 3.71 0.67
CA ILE A 51 1.25 2.47 1.42
C ILE A 51 2.64 2.30 1.99
N PRO A 52 2.78 2.27 3.33
CA PRO A 52 4.07 2.02 3.95
C PRO A 52 4.51 0.57 3.71
N ALA A 53 5.65 0.38 3.08
CA ALA A 53 6.37 -0.89 3.01
C ALA A 53 7.56 -0.86 3.99
N ALA A 54 8.23 -2.00 4.20
CA ALA A 54 9.24 -2.14 5.24
C ALA A 54 10.27 -1.02 5.27
N ASP A 55 10.83 -0.64 4.10
CA ASP A 55 11.90 0.35 3.99
C ASP A 55 11.55 1.52 3.05
N GLU A 56 10.37 1.49 2.43
CA GLU A 56 9.96 2.49 1.45
C GLU A 56 8.47 2.79 1.50
N LEU A 57 8.05 3.79 0.73
CA LEU A 57 6.66 4.14 0.51
C LEU A 57 6.28 3.72 -0.89
N VAL A 58 5.31 2.82 -1.00
CA VAL A 58 4.75 2.41 -2.29
C VAL A 58 3.50 3.23 -2.57
N LEU A 59 3.44 3.87 -3.72
CA LEU A 59 2.27 4.63 -4.14
C LEU A 59 1.29 3.72 -4.86
N PHE A 60 0.00 3.85 -4.51
CA PHE A 60 -1.10 3.35 -5.29
C PHE A 60 -1.72 4.54 -6.02
N SER A 61 -1.63 4.54 -7.34
CA SER A 61 -2.05 5.65 -8.19
C SER A 61 -2.85 5.15 -9.39
N GLU A 62 -3.50 6.07 -10.10
CA GLU A 62 -4.27 5.76 -11.29
C GLU A 62 -4.10 6.82 -12.37
N ASP A 63 -4.31 6.41 -13.61
CA ASP A 63 -4.65 7.26 -14.74
C ASP A 63 -6.02 6.86 -15.31
N ASP A 64 -6.37 7.34 -16.49
CA ASP A 64 -7.67 7.03 -17.13
C ASP A 64 -7.85 5.54 -17.47
N VAL A 65 -6.75 4.80 -17.64
CA VAL A 65 -6.75 3.43 -18.19
C VAL A 65 -6.27 2.39 -17.18
N ARG A 66 -5.42 2.78 -16.23
CA ARG A 66 -4.70 1.85 -15.35
C ARG A 66 -4.67 2.28 -13.90
N PHE A 67 -4.56 1.29 -13.02
CA PHE A 67 -4.02 1.45 -11.68
C PHE A 67 -2.54 1.07 -11.66
N TYR A 68 -1.80 1.68 -10.74
CA TYR A 68 -0.37 1.43 -10.53
C TYR A 68 -0.11 1.14 -9.05
N TYR A 69 0.67 0.09 -8.80
CA TYR A 69 1.15 -0.26 -7.47
C TYR A 69 2.65 -0.55 -7.53
N GLY A 70 3.45 0.42 -7.13
CA GLY A 70 4.89 0.41 -7.37
C GLY A 70 5.18 0.33 -8.88
N GLU A 71 5.92 -0.70 -9.28
CA GLU A 71 6.25 -0.93 -10.70
C GLU A 71 5.17 -1.71 -11.48
N ARG A 72 4.15 -2.21 -10.78
CA ARG A 72 3.09 -3.00 -11.40
C ARG A 72 2.00 -2.10 -11.95
N SER A 73 1.56 -2.37 -13.18
CA SER A 73 0.39 -1.74 -13.80
C SER A 73 -0.76 -2.73 -13.92
N ILE A 74 -1.98 -2.26 -13.73
CA ILE A 74 -3.21 -3.05 -13.74
C ILE A 74 -4.17 -2.36 -14.69
N ASP A 75 -4.45 -2.96 -15.83
CA ASP A 75 -5.41 -2.42 -16.78
C ASP A 75 -6.82 -2.49 -16.20
N LYS A 76 -7.53 -1.36 -16.14
CA LYS A 76 -8.85 -1.25 -15.52
C LYS A 76 -9.89 -2.16 -16.20
N ASP A 77 -9.81 -2.29 -17.51
CA ASP A 77 -10.73 -3.14 -18.30
C ASP A 77 -10.58 -4.64 -18.02
N LEU A 78 -9.42 -5.05 -17.53
CA LEU A 78 -9.13 -6.45 -17.24
C LEU A 78 -9.49 -6.85 -15.80
N ILE A 79 -9.95 -5.91 -14.97
CA ILE A 79 -10.28 -6.20 -13.58
C ILE A 79 -11.61 -6.97 -13.52
N VAL A 80 -11.55 -8.08 -12.83
CA VAL A 80 -12.66 -9.01 -12.63
C VAL A 80 -13.28 -8.85 -11.26
N ALA A 81 -12.46 -8.67 -10.23
CA ALA A 81 -12.93 -8.49 -8.87
C ALA A 81 -11.93 -7.70 -8.01
N ALA A 82 -12.45 -7.07 -6.97
CA ALA A 82 -11.68 -6.51 -5.87
C ALA A 82 -12.12 -7.15 -4.56
N ARG A 83 -11.17 -7.51 -3.69
CA ARG A 83 -11.45 -8.13 -2.39
C ARG A 83 -10.59 -7.53 -1.31
N VAL A 84 -11.19 -7.22 -0.18
CA VAL A 84 -10.44 -6.90 1.06
C VAL A 84 -10.20 -8.19 1.82
N LEU A 85 -8.95 -8.43 2.17
CA LEU A 85 -8.52 -9.63 2.86
C LEU A 85 -7.98 -9.28 4.25
N ILE A 86 -8.36 -10.08 5.25
CA ILE A 86 -7.70 -10.15 6.54
C ILE A 86 -7.04 -11.51 6.65
N ASN A 87 -5.73 -11.55 6.77
CA ASN A 87 -4.97 -12.80 6.82
C ASN A 87 -5.31 -13.73 5.65
N GLY A 88 -5.61 -13.13 4.47
CA GLY A 88 -6.03 -13.84 3.28
C GLY A 88 -7.48 -14.31 3.24
N ALA A 89 -8.24 -14.12 4.31
CA ALA A 89 -9.68 -14.38 4.30
C ALA A 89 -10.43 -13.16 3.76
N PRO A 90 -11.29 -13.30 2.73
CA PRO A 90 -12.06 -12.19 2.19
C PRO A 90 -13.14 -11.76 3.17
N ILE A 91 -13.18 -10.44 3.47
CA ILE A 91 -14.21 -9.82 4.33
C ILE A 91 -15.14 -8.91 3.55
N ALA A 92 -14.68 -8.41 2.40
CA ALA A 92 -15.49 -7.65 1.45
C ALA A 92 -15.06 -8.01 0.03
N SER A 93 -15.99 -8.05 -0.89
CA SER A 93 -15.70 -8.32 -2.30
C SER A 93 -16.68 -7.61 -3.21
N TYR A 94 -16.17 -7.15 -4.35
CA TYR A 94 -16.96 -6.71 -5.49
C TYR A 94 -16.49 -7.44 -6.73
N VAL A 95 -17.42 -8.09 -7.46
CA VAL A 95 -17.14 -8.86 -8.68
C VAL A 95 -17.82 -8.14 -9.84
N SER A 96 -17.09 -7.96 -10.93
CA SER A 96 -17.60 -7.34 -12.15
C SER A 96 -18.70 -8.18 -12.79
N LYS A 97 -19.77 -7.52 -13.20
CA LYS A 97 -20.88 -8.15 -13.93
C LYS A 97 -20.49 -8.54 -15.36
N ARG A 98 -19.43 -7.92 -15.89
CA ARG A 98 -18.91 -8.23 -17.25
C ARG A 98 -18.19 -9.58 -17.31
N HIS A 99 -17.78 -10.11 -16.15
CA HIS A 99 -17.06 -11.38 -16.04
C HIS A 99 -17.74 -12.34 -15.06
N PRO A 100 -19.00 -12.75 -15.31
CA PRO A 100 -19.77 -13.57 -14.38
C PRO A 100 -19.18 -14.99 -14.19
N GLU A 101 -18.36 -15.44 -15.13
CA GLU A 101 -17.69 -16.74 -15.08
C GLU A 101 -16.33 -16.70 -14.35
N ALA A 102 -15.90 -15.52 -13.93
CA ALA A 102 -14.70 -15.45 -13.11
C ALA A 102 -14.98 -16.25 -11.84
N PRO A 103 -14.30 -17.38 -11.66
CA PRO A 103 -14.56 -18.21 -10.49
C PRO A 103 -14.40 -17.33 -9.28
N ALA A 104 -15.36 -17.40 -8.37
CA ALA A 104 -15.12 -16.99 -7.00
C ALA A 104 -13.94 -17.86 -6.52
N ARG A 105 -12.72 -17.43 -6.87
CA ARG A 105 -11.49 -18.06 -6.37
C ARG A 105 -11.59 -17.95 -4.88
N GLN A 106 -12.11 -19.02 -4.29
CA GLN A 106 -11.98 -19.24 -2.86
C GLN A 106 -10.51 -19.01 -2.55
N ALA A 107 -10.27 -18.16 -1.55
CA ALA A 107 -8.94 -17.91 -1.08
C ALA A 107 -8.16 -19.22 -1.10
N THR A 108 -7.11 -19.29 -1.89
CA THR A 108 -6.21 -20.42 -2.00
C THR A 108 -5.99 -21.02 -0.62
N HIS A 109 -6.16 -22.31 -0.52
CA HIS A 109 -6.05 -23.08 0.72
C HIS A 109 -4.91 -22.61 1.60
N PHE A 110 -5.15 -22.63 2.89
CA PHE A 110 -4.21 -22.31 3.98
C PHE A 110 -2.85 -23.03 3.89
N GLU A 111 -2.77 -24.06 3.06
CA GLU A 111 -1.61 -24.96 2.94
C GLU A 111 -0.48 -24.42 2.06
N ASP A 112 -0.75 -23.45 1.17
CA ASP A 112 0.27 -22.94 0.23
C ASP A 112 0.94 -21.63 0.68
N ARG A 113 0.79 -21.23 1.94
CA ARG A 113 1.44 -20.02 2.44
C ARG A 113 2.84 -20.35 2.94
N PRO A 114 3.89 -19.68 2.41
CA PRO A 114 5.22 -19.77 3.00
C PRO A 114 5.15 -19.40 4.49
N GLU A 115 5.74 -20.22 5.33
CA GLU A 115 5.95 -19.93 6.73
C GLU A 115 6.70 -18.60 6.84
N GLY A 116 6.10 -17.59 7.49
CA GLY A 116 6.74 -16.28 7.67
C GLY A 116 5.99 -15.08 7.15
N ILE A 117 4.85 -15.24 6.44
CA ILE A 117 4.00 -14.08 6.11
C ILE A 117 3.38 -13.58 7.42
N ALA A 118 3.58 -12.28 7.68
CA ALA A 118 3.03 -11.61 8.86
C ALA A 118 1.54 -11.96 9.00
N ARG A 119 1.23 -12.75 10.01
CA ARG A 119 -0.14 -13.00 10.46
C ARG A 119 -0.65 -11.64 10.89
N ASP A 120 -1.87 -11.30 10.69
CA ASP A 120 -2.49 -10.02 11.08
C ASP A 120 -2.21 -8.84 10.12
N ARG A 121 -2.54 -9.02 8.83
CA ARG A 121 -2.38 -8.00 7.80
C ARG A 121 -3.67 -7.72 7.02
N TRP A 122 -3.86 -6.44 6.68
CA TRP A 122 -4.85 -5.99 5.71
C TRP A 122 -4.25 -6.02 4.32
N ASP A 123 -4.93 -6.65 3.38
CA ASP A 123 -4.57 -6.67 1.97
C ASP A 123 -5.78 -6.35 1.10
N VAL A 124 -5.53 -5.84 -0.10
CA VAL A 124 -6.54 -5.75 -1.16
C VAL A 124 -6.07 -6.57 -2.34
N ALA A 125 -6.83 -7.60 -2.68
CA ALA A 125 -6.61 -8.40 -3.87
C ALA A 125 -7.37 -7.78 -5.04
N ILE A 126 -6.66 -7.42 -6.11
CA ILE A 126 -7.21 -6.96 -7.37
C ILE A 126 -7.04 -8.12 -8.36
N GLU A 127 -8.15 -8.78 -8.66
CA GLU A 127 -8.17 -9.92 -9.57
C GLU A 127 -8.40 -9.43 -10.98
N THR A 128 -7.56 -9.89 -11.91
CA THR A 128 -7.69 -9.63 -13.34
C THR A 128 -7.84 -10.94 -14.10
N VAL A 129 -8.21 -10.86 -15.37
CA VAL A 129 -8.27 -12.04 -16.25
C VAL A 129 -6.92 -12.77 -16.38
N THR A 130 -5.81 -12.07 -16.12
CA THR A 130 -4.45 -12.60 -16.25
C THR A 130 -3.81 -13.03 -14.92
N GLY A 131 -4.37 -12.62 -13.78
CA GLY A 131 -3.81 -12.93 -12.46
C GLY A 131 -4.32 -12.02 -11.37
N THR A 132 -3.70 -12.11 -10.20
CA THR A 132 -4.06 -11.32 -9.02
C THR A 132 -2.90 -10.44 -8.60
N VAL A 133 -3.17 -9.16 -8.37
CA VAL A 133 -2.24 -8.23 -7.73
C VAL A 133 -2.68 -8.03 -6.28
N LEU A 134 -1.78 -8.32 -5.35
CA LEU A 134 -2.01 -8.11 -3.93
C LEU A 134 -1.41 -6.77 -3.51
N VAL A 135 -2.25 -5.89 -3.00
CA VAL A 135 -1.86 -4.60 -2.41
C VAL A 135 -1.79 -4.76 -0.90
N GLU A 136 -0.58 -4.71 -0.36
CA GLU A 136 -0.31 -4.95 1.06
C GLU A 136 -0.49 -3.66 1.87
N CYS A 137 -1.61 -3.53 2.59
CA CYS A 137 -1.98 -2.28 3.26
C CYS A 137 -1.40 -2.13 4.68
N GLY A 138 -0.83 -3.20 5.25
CA GLY A 138 -0.15 -3.15 6.55
C GLY A 138 -0.85 -3.93 7.66
N ALA A 139 -0.33 -3.77 8.90
CA ALA A 139 -0.74 -4.57 10.05
C ALA A 139 -2.20 -4.35 10.46
N ILE A 140 -2.85 -5.41 10.92
CA ILE A 140 -4.29 -5.41 11.25
C ILE A 140 -4.63 -4.50 12.44
N ARG A 141 -3.69 -4.32 13.37
CA ARG A 141 -3.87 -3.51 14.57
C ARG A 141 -3.75 -2.01 14.32
N GLU A 142 -3.34 -1.62 13.13
CA GLU A 142 -3.18 -0.24 12.75
C GLU A 142 -4.43 0.27 12.05
N ARG A 143 -5.08 1.26 12.64
CA ARG A 143 -6.25 1.92 12.03
C ARG A 143 -5.93 2.48 10.65
N VAL A 144 -4.71 2.96 10.46
CA VAL A 144 -4.21 3.49 9.18
C VAL A 144 -4.26 2.41 8.09
N SER A 145 -3.85 1.17 8.40
CA SER A 145 -3.86 0.06 7.44
C SER A 145 -5.27 -0.31 6.98
N GLN A 146 -6.24 -0.26 7.88
CA GLN A 146 -7.65 -0.45 7.55
C GLN A 146 -8.17 0.66 6.62
N GLU A 147 -7.85 1.91 6.91
CA GLU A 147 -8.26 3.05 6.08
C GLU A 147 -7.61 2.98 4.69
N LEU A 148 -6.35 2.57 4.59
CA LEU A 148 -5.66 2.34 3.32
C LEU A 148 -6.34 1.24 2.51
N ALA A 149 -6.63 0.09 3.13
CA ALA A 149 -7.33 -1.02 2.47
C ALA A 149 -8.70 -0.57 1.96
N ARG A 150 -9.45 0.20 2.77
CA ARG A 150 -10.73 0.78 2.36
C ARG A 150 -10.56 1.70 1.16
N THR A 151 -9.62 2.65 1.21
CA THR A 151 -9.39 3.63 0.15
C THR A 151 -9.06 2.95 -1.18
N VAL A 152 -8.17 1.97 -1.18
CA VAL A 152 -7.81 1.20 -2.37
C VAL A 152 -9.00 0.41 -2.89
N TYR A 153 -9.70 -0.33 -2.00
CA TYR A 153 -10.86 -1.13 -2.38
C TYR A 153 -11.99 -0.29 -2.97
N GLU A 154 -12.31 0.85 -2.37
CA GLU A 154 -13.35 1.75 -2.86
C GLU A 154 -13.00 2.35 -4.23
N ALA A 155 -11.73 2.71 -4.46
CA ALA A 155 -11.28 3.21 -5.75
C ALA A 155 -11.45 2.16 -6.85
N VAL A 156 -10.96 0.94 -6.60
CA VAL A 156 -11.07 -0.16 -7.57
C VAL A 156 -12.51 -0.58 -7.80
N SER A 157 -13.30 -0.73 -6.74
CA SER A 157 -14.71 -1.12 -6.84
C SER A 157 -15.55 -0.10 -7.60
N ARG A 158 -15.30 1.20 -7.37
CA ARG A 158 -15.96 2.29 -8.11
C ARG A 158 -15.68 2.21 -9.60
N GLU A 159 -14.44 1.92 -9.97
CA GLU A 159 -14.06 1.78 -11.36
C GLU A 159 -14.72 0.58 -12.02
N ILE A 160 -14.76 -0.58 -11.33
CA ILE A 160 -15.50 -1.76 -11.82
C ILE A 160 -16.97 -1.41 -12.03
N GLN A 161 -17.62 -0.73 -11.07
CA GLN A 161 -19.02 -0.31 -11.17
C GLN A 161 -19.25 0.63 -12.37
N ARG A 162 -18.33 1.59 -12.60
CA ARG A 162 -18.38 2.51 -13.73
C ARG A 162 -18.36 1.75 -15.06
N LEU A 163 -17.46 0.79 -15.19
CA LEU A 163 -17.33 -0.03 -16.40
C LEU A 163 -18.51 -0.98 -16.57
N ASP A 164 -19.03 -1.58 -15.50
CA ASP A 164 -20.25 -2.40 -15.52
C ASP A 164 -21.50 -1.62 -15.95
N SER A 165 -21.53 -0.32 -15.69
CA SER A 165 -22.65 0.56 -16.04
C SER A 165 -22.57 1.09 -17.47
N ALA A 166 -21.38 1.05 -18.07
CA ALA A 166 -21.13 1.51 -19.42
C ALA A 166 -21.28 0.41 -20.48
N SER A 167 -21.46 -0.84 -20.05
CA SER A 167 -21.63 -2.05 -20.88
C SER A 167 -23.10 -2.39 -21.04
#